data_38dba985ea5d41f79be617e38f73a4e4
#
_entry.id   38dba985ea5d41f79be617e38f73a4e4
#
_cell.length_a   1.000
_cell.length_b   1.000
_cell.length_c   1.000
_cell.angle_alpha   90.00
_cell.angle_beta   90.00
_cell.angle_gamma   90.00
#
_symmetry.space_group_name_H-M   'P 1'
#
loop_
_entity.id
_entity.type
_entity.pdbx_description
1 polymer ?
#
loop_
_entity_poly.entity_id
_entity_poly.type
_entity_poly.pdbx_seq_one_letter_code
_entity_poly.pdbx_strand_id
1 'polypeptide(L)'
;KIIKEILGTETTNSEHLKKIIEEKNIFKSSRTTSEIIDRFNQKADMIIQKEDGLKIVELIRKYQKINGNIDDYNQNLNKFIMDYDLNDFEDNTETLNKLNELCSSSKSVNEVIFLNNFRNTIEFYDGLIFEIFDTSGTYRLISGGRYDKLLKSLGSDEQLCAVGFATYNNEIN
;
A
#
# COMPACT_ATOMS: atom_id res chain seq x y z
N LYS A 1 -23.95 12.74 10.15
CA LYS A 1 -24.10 13.78 11.22
C LYS A 1 -23.82 13.16 12.59
N ILE A 2 -24.46 12.04 12.94
CA ILE A 2 -24.28 11.31 14.22
C ILE A 2 -22.83 10.83 14.42
N ILE A 3 -22.19 10.29 13.39
CA ILE A 3 -20.79 9.82 13.45
C ILE A 3 -19.81 10.97 13.75
N LYS A 4 -20.08 12.18 13.23
CA LYS A 4 -19.28 13.38 13.55
C LYS A 4 -19.48 13.88 14.98
N GLU A 5 -20.66 13.71 15.55
CA GLU A 5 -20.93 14.05 16.97
C GLU A 5 -20.23 13.05 17.92
N ILE A 6 -20.15 11.77 17.54
CA ILE A 6 -19.48 10.73 18.35
C ILE A 6 -17.96 10.87 18.28
N LEU A 7 -17.41 11.21 17.12
CA LEU A 7 -15.96 11.35 16.89
C LEU A 7 -15.39 12.73 17.25
N GLY A 8 -16.24 13.70 17.60
CA GLY A 8 -15.84 15.08 17.92
C GLY A 8 -15.56 15.37 19.39
N THR A 9 -15.70 14.38 20.28
CA THR A 9 -15.42 14.55 21.72
C THR A 9 -14.10 13.90 22.09
N GLU A 10 -13.18 14.66 22.66
CA GLU A 10 -11.80 14.26 23.02
C GLU A 10 -11.68 13.10 24.04
N THR A 11 -12.77 12.59 24.57
CA THR A 11 -12.83 11.41 25.44
C THR A 11 -14.12 10.66 25.19
N THR A 12 -14.08 9.66 24.34
CA THR A 12 -15.21 8.74 24.17
C THR A 12 -15.28 7.80 25.38
N ASN A 13 -15.90 8.29 26.46
CA ASN A 13 -16.20 7.44 27.60
C ASN A 13 -17.22 6.37 27.15
N SER A 14 -16.92 5.09 27.34
CA SER A 14 -17.77 3.96 26.93
C SER A 14 -19.20 4.04 27.49
N GLU A 15 -19.39 4.67 28.66
CA GLU A 15 -20.70 4.95 29.25
C GLU A 15 -21.50 5.99 28.46
N HIS A 16 -20.85 7.01 27.93
CA HIS A 16 -21.50 8.02 27.09
C HIS A 16 -21.96 7.43 25.76
N LEU A 17 -21.16 6.56 25.15
CA LEU A 17 -21.55 5.82 23.94
C LEU A 17 -22.72 4.88 24.19
N LYS A 18 -22.74 4.16 25.32
CA LYS A 18 -23.87 3.34 25.73
C LYS A 18 -25.17 4.14 25.76
N LYS A 19 -25.12 5.28 26.45
CA LYS A 19 -26.27 6.17 26.61
C LYS A 19 -26.83 6.69 25.28
N ILE A 20 -25.95 7.10 24.37
CA ILE A 20 -26.34 7.57 23.02
C ILE A 20 -26.95 6.43 22.19
N ILE A 21 -26.41 5.21 22.25
CA ILE A 21 -26.91 4.06 21.50
C ILE A 21 -28.28 3.63 22.01
N GLU A 22 -28.48 3.61 23.32
CA GLU A 22 -29.73 3.27 23.98
C GLU A 22 -30.82 4.34 23.77
N GLU A 23 -30.48 5.62 23.98
CA GLU A 23 -31.43 6.72 23.81
C GLU A 23 -31.91 6.92 22.36
N LYS A 24 -31.04 6.70 21.40
CA LYS A 24 -31.37 6.93 19.98
C LYS A 24 -31.86 5.67 19.26
N ASN A 25 -31.92 4.52 19.95
CA ASN A 25 -32.39 3.23 19.38
C ASN A 25 -31.78 2.96 17.98
N ILE A 26 -30.47 3.24 17.85
CA ILE A 26 -29.79 3.44 16.56
C ILE A 26 -29.61 2.11 15.81
N PHE A 27 -29.64 0.97 16.52
CA PHE A 27 -29.38 -0.33 15.92
C PHE A 27 -30.47 -1.36 16.23
N LYS A 28 -31.29 -1.64 15.24
CA LYS A 28 -32.07 -2.89 15.16
C LYS A 28 -31.19 -3.96 14.47
N SER A 29 -30.11 -4.41 15.11
CA SER A 29 -29.25 -5.44 14.56
C SER A 29 -29.16 -6.63 15.52
N SER A 30 -28.73 -7.78 15.01
CA SER A 30 -28.49 -9.00 15.79
C SER A 30 -27.28 -8.90 16.73
N ARG A 31 -26.60 -7.75 16.79
CA ARG A 31 -25.41 -7.52 17.61
C ARG A 31 -25.75 -6.87 18.93
N THR A 32 -25.07 -7.29 20.00
CA THR A 32 -25.25 -6.70 21.33
C THR A 32 -24.65 -5.29 21.38
N THR A 33 -25.18 -4.44 22.28
CA THR A 33 -24.65 -3.09 22.52
C THR A 33 -23.18 -3.13 22.91
N SER A 34 -22.72 -4.16 23.65
CA SER A 34 -21.34 -4.36 24.04
C SER A 34 -20.43 -4.55 22.82
N GLU A 35 -20.78 -5.45 21.90
CA GLU A 35 -20.00 -5.69 20.67
C GLU A 35 -19.89 -4.44 19.79
N ILE A 36 -20.91 -3.60 19.79
CA ILE A 36 -20.89 -2.34 19.06
C ILE A 36 -19.94 -1.35 19.72
N ILE A 37 -19.96 -1.23 21.05
CA ILE A 37 -19.07 -0.36 21.81
C ILE A 37 -17.61 -0.79 21.66
N ASP A 38 -17.34 -2.09 21.76
CA ASP A 38 -15.98 -2.63 21.62
C ASP A 38 -15.41 -2.31 20.23
N ARG A 39 -16.21 -2.40 19.19
CA ARG A 39 -15.81 -1.99 17.84
C ARG A 39 -15.58 -0.48 17.70
N PHE A 40 -16.38 0.34 18.38
CA PHE A 40 -16.15 1.79 18.39
C PHE A 40 -14.87 2.13 19.14
N ASN A 41 -14.60 1.49 20.28
CA ASN A 41 -13.36 1.68 21.04
C ASN A 41 -12.15 1.24 20.20
N GLN A 42 -12.17 0.06 19.59
CA GLN A 42 -11.10 -0.38 18.68
C GLN A 42 -10.86 0.59 17.53
N LYS A 43 -11.92 1.19 16.96
CA LYS A 43 -11.76 2.21 15.93
C LYS A 43 -11.27 3.55 16.47
N ALA A 44 -11.66 3.92 17.69
CA ALA A 44 -11.17 5.14 18.35
C ALA A 44 -9.67 5.05 18.66
N ASP A 45 -9.19 3.88 19.10
CA ASP A 45 -7.78 3.60 19.33
C ASP A 45 -6.95 3.62 18.02
N MET A 46 -7.60 3.43 16.88
CA MET A 46 -6.99 3.53 15.53
C MET A 46 -7.02 4.94 14.94
N ILE A 47 -7.64 5.93 15.61
CA ILE A 47 -7.69 7.30 15.11
C ILE A 47 -6.33 7.96 15.31
N ILE A 48 -5.60 8.11 14.21
CA ILE A 48 -4.38 8.90 14.17
C ILE A 48 -4.75 10.37 14.38
N GLN A 49 -4.09 11.05 15.33
CA GLN A 49 -4.27 12.48 15.54
C GLN A 49 -4.01 13.23 14.23
N LYS A 50 -4.76 14.30 13.98
CA LYS A 50 -4.69 15.04 12.70
C LYS A 50 -3.25 15.47 12.35
N GLU A 51 -2.51 15.91 13.35
CA GLU A 51 -1.10 16.37 13.17
C GLU A 51 -0.19 15.22 12.75
N ASP A 52 -0.33 14.07 13.39
CA ASP A 52 0.45 12.87 13.05
C ASP A 52 0.00 12.30 11.69
N GLY A 53 -1.29 12.35 11.39
CA GLY A 53 -1.81 12.01 10.08
C GLY A 53 -1.22 12.88 8.97
N LEU A 54 -1.05 14.20 9.20
CA LEU A 54 -0.41 15.10 8.24
C LEU A 54 1.07 14.77 8.04
N LYS A 55 1.80 14.44 9.11
CA LYS A 55 3.22 14.02 9.04
C LYS A 55 3.35 12.72 8.22
N ILE A 56 2.48 11.74 8.46
CA ILE A 56 2.46 10.49 7.70
C ILE A 56 2.18 10.75 6.21
N VAL A 57 1.20 11.60 5.89
CA VAL A 57 0.90 11.96 4.50
C VAL A 57 2.10 12.63 3.83
N GLU A 58 2.79 13.53 4.54
CA GLU A 58 4.00 14.17 4.01
C GLU A 58 5.12 13.16 3.78
N LEU A 59 5.34 12.24 4.73
CA LEU A 59 6.30 11.15 4.61
C LEU A 59 6.03 10.29 3.37
N ILE A 60 4.78 9.83 3.20
CA ILE A 60 4.36 9.05 2.03
C ILE A 60 4.60 9.82 0.74
N ARG A 61 4.28 11.11 0.70
CA ARG A 61 4.51 11.94 -0.50
C ARG A 61 5.99 12.07 -0.85
N LYS A 62 6.86 12.13 0.14
CA LYS A 62 8.32 12.17 -0.07
C LYS A 62 8.82 10.82 -0.57
N TYR A 63 8.38 9.72 0.04
CA TYR A 63 8.70 8.38 -0.40
C TYR A 63 8.28 8.14 -1.87
N GLN A 64 7.08 8.56 -2.25
CA GLN A 64 6.56 8.43 -3.62
C GLN A 64 7.36 9.20 -4.68
N LYS A 65 8.18 10.17 -4.28
CA LYS A 65 9.03 10.93 -5.21
C LYS A 65 10.37 10.26 -5.50
N ILE A 66 10.71 9.22 -4.77
CA ILE A 66 11.94 8.45 -5.00
C ILE A 66 11.74 7.64 -6.27
N ASN A 67 12.53 7.93 -7.29
CA ASN A 67 12.55 7.28 -8.58
C ASN A 67 13.89 7.46 -9.27
N GLY A 68 14.15 6.70 -10.30
CA GLY A 68 15.35 6.81 -11.13
C GLY A 68 15.95 5.46 -11.51
N ASN A 69 17.13 5.50 -12.09
CA ASN A 69 17.95 4.30 -12.27
C ASN A 69 18.33 3.72 -10.89
N ILE A 70 18.95 2.55 -10.87
CA ILE A 70 19.21 1.83 -9.62
C ILE A 70 20.11 2.61 -8.65
N ASP A 71 21.11 3.33 -9.15
CA ASP A 71 22.06 4.07 -8.31
C ASP A 71 21.38 5.28 -7.67
N ASP A 72 20.66 6.08 -8.47
CA ASP A 72 19.89 7.24 -8.00
C ASP A 72 18.79 6.81 -7.03
N TYR A 73 18.09 5.71 -7.36
CA TYR A 73 17.04 5.18 -6.51
C TYR A 73 17.57 4.76 -5.14
N ASN A 74 18.65 3.95 -5.10
CA ASN A 74 19.26 3.49 -3.86
C ASN A 74 19.81 4.65 -3.02
N GLN A 75 20.47 5.62 -3.65
CA GLN A 75 20.97 6.80 -2.94
C GLN A 75 19.83 7.60 -2.29
N ASN A 76 18.77 7.87 -3.05
CA ASN A 76 17.62 8.64 -2.55
C ASN A 76 16.84 7.87 -1.49
N LEU A 77 16.70 6.54 -1.63
CA LEU A 77 16.04 5.68 -0.64
C LEU A 77 16.83 5.66 0.67
N ASN A 78 18.13 5.44 0.62
CA ASN A 78 19.00 5.44 1.80
C ASN A 78 18.97 6.79 2.52
N LYS A 79 19.02 7.88 1.78
CA LYS A 79 18.88 9.23 2.35
C LYS A 79 17.52 9.39 3.04
N PHE A 80 16.44 8.96 2.41
CA PHE A 80 15.11 9.01 2.99
C PHE A 80 15.01 8.20 4.29
N ILE A 81 15.56 6.97 4.32
CA ILE A 81 15.59 6.13 5.53
C ILE A 81 16.34 6.83 6.66
N MET A 82 17.50 7.43 6.38
CA MET A 82 18.30 8.17 7.36
C MET A 82 17.62 9.45 7.85
N ASP A 83 17.04 10.24 6.94
CA ASP A 83 16.40 11.53 7.26
C ASP A 83 15.17 11.35 8.18
N TYR A 84 14.54 10.17 8.17
CA TYR A 84 13.33 9.87 8.94
C TYR A 84 13.52 8.79 10.01
N ASP A 85 14.75 8.36 10.27
CA ASP A 85 15.10 7.33 11.28
C ASP A 85 14.25 6.05 11.15
N LEU A 86 14.08 5.57 9.92
CA LEU A 86 13.27 4.39 9.61
C LEU A 86 14.10 3.11 9.77
N ASN A 87 14.55 2.81 11.00
CA ASN A 87 15.44 1.69 11.29
C ASN A 87 14.83 0.30 11.01
N ASP A 88 13.51 0.20 11.03
CA ASP A 88 12.77 -1.04 10.76
C ASP A 88 12.41 -1.19 9.26
N PHE A 89 12.91 -0.28 8.41
CA PHE A 89 12.66 -0.38 6.98
C PHE A 89 13.45 -1.58 6.40
N GLU A 90 12.73 -2.51 5.78
CA GLU A 90 13.35 -3.68 5.16
C GLU A 90 14.25 -3.26 3.99
N ASP A 91 15.54 -3.57 4.10
CA ASP A 91 16.52 -3.27 3.05
C ASP A 91 16.42 -4.30 1.92
N ASN A 92 15.81 -3.88 0.83
CA ASN A 92 15.68 -4.68 -0.39
C ASN A 92 16.73 -4.34 -1.46
N THR A 93 17.75 -3.55 -1.12
CA THR A 93 18.77 -3.03 -2.06
C THR A 93 19.45 -4.16 -2.82
N GLU A 94 19.84 -5.26 -2.16
CA GLU A 94 20.50 -6.40 -2.84
C GLU A 94 19.57 -7.05 -3.88
N THR A 95 18.29 -7.21 -3.54
CA THR A 95 17.29 -7.80 -4.44
C THR A 95 17.06 -6.91 -5.66
N LEU A 96 16.98 -5.59 -5.45
CA LEU A 96 16.80 -4.60 -6.53
C LEU A 96 18.04 -4.54 -7.43
N ASN A 97 19.24 -4.63 -6.88
CA ASN A 97 20.49 -4.69 -7.66
C ASN A 97 20.52 -5.95 -8.54
N LYS A 98 20.20 -7.12 -7.99
CA LYS A 98 20.11 -8.37 -8.79
C LYS A 98 19.07 -8.27 -9.91
N LEU A 99 17.92 -7.67 -9.63
CA LEU A 99 16.90 -7.43 -10.65
C LEU A 99 17.42 -6.51 -11.76
N ASN A 100 18.09 -5.42 -11.39
CA ASN A 100 18.70 -4.50 -12.36
C ASN A 100 19.76 -5.19 -13.23
N GLU A 101 20.63 -6.02 -12.64
CA GLU A 101 21.62 -6.80 -13.37
C GLU A 101 20.98 -7.76 -14.38
N LEU A 102 19.92 -8.49 -13.97
CA LEU A 102 19.17 -9.38 -14.85
C LEU A 102 18.55 -8.62 -16.03
N CYS A 103 17.90 -7.51 -15.76
CA CYS A 103 17.29 -6.67 -16.81
C CYS A 103 18.36 -6.11 -17.75
N SER A 104 19.45 -5.57 -17.22
CA SER A 104 20.55 -4.95 -17.98
C SER A 104 21.36 -5.97 -18.79
N SER A 105 21.36 -7.25 -18.41
CA SER A 105 21.98 -8.32 -19.18
C SER A 105 21.21 -8.65 -20.48
N SER A 106 19.95 -8.24 -20.57
CA SER A 106 19.13 -8.43 -21.76
C SER A 106 19.46 -7.38 -22.81
N LYS A 107 19.80 -7.81 -24.03
CA LYS A 107 20.04 -6.91 -25.16
C LYS A 107 18.80 -6.14 -25.61
N SER A 108 17.63 -6.55 -25.15
CA SER A 108 16.33 -5.96 -25.49
C SER A 108 15.85 -4.90 -24.49
N VAL A 109 16.55 -4.73 -23.37
CA VAL A 109 16.25 -3.72 -22.37
C VAL A 109 17.23 -2.58 -22.47
N ASN A 110 16.75 -1.38 -22.79
CA ASN A 110 17.57 -0.19 -22.94
C ASN A 110 17.74 0.56 -21.62
N GLU A 111 16.71 0.56 -20.79
CA GLU A 111 16.67 1.31 -19.54
C GLU A 111 15.79 0.59 -18.51
N VAL A 112 16.18 0.68 -17.24
CA VAL A 112 15.40 0.20 -16.10
C VAL A 112 15.21 1.37 -15.13
N ILE A 113 13.95 1.71 -14.81
CA ILE A 113 13.61 2.79 -13.90
C ILE A 113 12.82 2.22 -12.72
N PHE A 114 13.23 2.55 -11.52
CA PHE A 114 12.56 2.20 -10.28
C PHE A 114 11.65 3.35 -9.84
N LEU A 115 10.42 3.05 -9.43
CA LEU A 115 9.39 4.05 -9.10
C LEU A 115 8.64 3.62 -7.84
N ASN A 116 8.59 4.49 -6.82
CA ASN A 116 7.73 4.27 -5.64
C ASN A 116 6.29 4.78 -5.80
N ASN A 117 6.01 5.53 -6.85
CA ASN A 117 4.68 6.04 -7.15
C ASN A 117 3.94 5.22 -8.22
N PHE A 118 4.44 4.02 -8.50
CA PHE A 118 3.83 3.14 -9.50
C PHE A 118 2.39 2.81 -9.11
N ARG A 119 1.45 3.13 -9.99
CA ARG A 119 0.03 2.83 -9.77
C ARG A 119 -0.39 1.69 -10.67
N ASN A 120 -0.75 0.59 -10.05
CA ASN A 120 -1.42 -0.49 -10.74
C ASN A 120 -2.93 -0.47 -10.45
N THR A 121 -3.73 -0.76 -11.47
CA THR A 121 -5.17 -0.93 -11.35
C THR A 121 -5.57 -2.31 -10.81
N ILE A 122 -4.60 -3.21 -10.67
CA ILE A 122 -4.82 -4.59 -10.24
C ILE A 122 -4.57 -4.69 -8.73
N GLU A 123 -5.61 -4.86 -7.94
CA GLU A 123 -5.57 -4.80 -6.47
C GLU A 123 -4.91 -6.01 -5.79
N PHE A 124 -4.69 -7.12 -6.51
CA PHE A 124 -4.15 -8.34 -5.91
C PHE A 124 -2.63 -8.41 -5.85
N TYR A 125 -1.90 -7.48 -6.44
CA TYR A 125 -0.44 -7.43 -6.28
C TYR A 125 -0.07 -6.95 -4.88
N ASP A 126 0.80 -7.69 -4.21
CA ASP A 126 1.29 -7.38 -2.86
C ASP A 126 2.82 -7.37 -2.75
N GLY A 127 3.50 -7.41 -3.87
CA GLY A 127 4.95 -7.33 -3.98
C GLY A 127 5.42 -6.44 -5.12
N LEU A 128 6.53 -6.80 -5.75
CA LEU A 128 7.06 -6.10 -6.91
C LEU A 128 6.05 -6.08 -8.05
N ILE A 129 5.91 -4.92 -8.68
CA ILE A 129 5.10 -4.71 -9.88
C ILE A 129 6.01 -4.13 -10.96
N PHE A 130 5.83 -4.54 -12.20
CA PHE A 130 6.61 -4.04 -13.32
C PHE A 130 5.76 -3.82 -14.57
N GLU A 131 6.22 -2.91 -15.40
CA GLU A 131 5.74 -2.71 -16.77
C GLU A 131 6.92 -2.64 -17.73
N ILE A 132 6.74 -3.16 -18.92
CA ILE A 132 7.69 -3.04 -20.02
C ILE A 132 7.01 -2.27 -21.14
N PHE A 133 7.68 -1.24 -21.61
CA PHE A 133 7.26 -0.40 -22.70
C PHE A 133 8.12 -0.66 -23.93
N ASP A 134 7.63 -0.23 -25.08
CA ASP A 134 8.42 -0.17 -26.30
C ASP A 134 9.54 0.87 -26.17
N THR A 135 10.44 0.91 -27.16
CA THR A 135 11.58 1.85 -27.15
C THR A 135 11.20 3.33 -27.19
N SER A 136 9.96 3.66 -27.56
CA SER A 136 9.43 5.02 -27.51
C SER A 136 8.89 5.40 -26.14
N GLY A 137 8.68 4.43 -25.25
CA GLY A 137 8.01 4.61 -23.95
C GLY A 137 6.52 4.87 -24.05
N THR A 138 5.93 4.67 -25.23
CA THR A 138 4.52 5.02 -25.51
C THR A 138 3.59 3.81 -25.32
N TYR A 139 4.00 2.65 -25.84
CA TYR A 139 3.17 1.45 -25.84
C TYR A 139 3.63 0.49 -24.77
N ARG A 140 2.71 0.14 -23.87
CA ARG A 140 2.95 -0.88 -22.85
C ARG A 140 2.82 -2.27 -23.48
N LEU A 141 3.91 -3.01 -23.48
CA LEU A 141 3.99 -4.35 -24.06
C LEU A 141 3.66 -5.45 -23.06
N ILE A 142 4.10 -5.28 -21.80
CA ILE A 142 3.93 -6.27 -20.74
C ILE A 142 3.64 -5.54 -19.42
N SER A 143 2.78 -6.12 -18.60
CA SER A 143 2.68 -5.76 -17.18
C SER A 143 2.57 -7.00 -16.31
N GLY A 144 3.15 -6.95 -15.12
CA GLY A 144 3.14 -8.09 -14.21
C GLY A 144 3.54 -7.72 -12.79
N GLY A 145 3.53 -8.74 -11.93
CA GLY A 145 3.92 -8.55 -10.53
C GLY A 145 3.79 -9.81 -9.71
N ARG A 146 4.08 -9.65 -8.41
CA ARG A 146 4.00 -10.69 -7.39
C ARG A 146 2.70 -10.56 -6.60
N TYR A 147 2.04 -11.70 -6.30
CA TYR A 147 0.73 -11.74 -5.66
C TYR A 147 0.57 -12.96 -4.73
N ASP A 148 1.30 -12.98 -3.63
CA ASP A 148 1.38 -14.11 -2.70
C ASP A 148 0.07 -14.35 -1.91
N LYS A 149 -0.78 -13.33 -1.76
CA LYS A 149 -2.02 -13.42 -0.99
C LYS A 149 -3.24 -13.84 -1.80
N LEU A 150 -3.14 -13.82 -3.13
CA LEU A 150 -4.29 -14.06 -4.00
C LEU A 150 -4.87 -15.45 -3.81
N LEU A 151 -4.05 -16.49 -3.83
CA LEU A 151 -4.51 -17.88 -3.72
C LEU A 151 -5.16 -18.14 -2.37
N LYS A 152 -4.64 -17.55 -1.29
CA LYS A 152 -5.27 -17.64 0.04
C LYS A 152 -6.63 -16.95 0.06
N SER A 153 -6.79 -15.81 -0.59
CA SER A 153 -8.06 -15.10 -0.69
C SER A 153 -9.11 -15.86 -1.51
N LEU A 154 -8.66 -16.75 -2.41
CA LEU A 154 -9.50 -17.63 -3.22
C LEU A 154 -9.80 -18.98 -2.54
N GLY A 155 -9.38 -19.18 -1.29
CA GLY A 155 -9.70 -20.36 -0.48
C GLY A 155 -8.61 -21.42 -0.43
N SER A 156 -7.38 -21.12 -0.83
CA SER A 156 -6.25 -22.03 -0.60
C SER A 156 -5.92 -22.09 0.90
N ASP A 157 -5.69 -23.31 1.41
CA ASP A 157 -5.26 -23.52 2.80
C ASP A 157 -3.82 -23.04 3.01
N GLU A 158 -3.00 -23.00 1.96
CA GLU A 158 -1.60 -22.61 2.00
C GLU A 158 -1.39 -21.23 1.37
N GLN A 159 -0.43 -20.48 1.93
CA GLN A 159 0.07 -19.26 1.30
C GLN A 159 1.15 -19.65 0.28
N LEU A 160 0.85 -19.51 -0.99
CA LEU A 160 1.75 -19.82 -2.09
C LEU A 160 2.24 -18.53 -2.75
N CYS A 161 3.55 -18.42 -2.89
CA CYS A 161 4.14 -17.32 -3.66
C CYS A 161 3.79 -17.47 -5.14
N ALA A 162 3.27 -16.41 -5.74
CA ALA A 162 2.90 -16.40 -7.14
C ALA A 162 3.39 -15.14 -7.85
N VAL A 163 3.80 -15.31 -9.10
CA VAL A 163 4.17 -14.24 -10.02
C VAL A 163 3.50 -14.46 -11.36
N GLY A 164 3.18 -13.40 -12.06
CA GLY A 164 2.60 -13.52 -13.38
C GLY A 164 2.67 -12.20 -14.16
N PHE A 165 2.40 -12.30 -15.45
CA PHE A 165 2.37 -11.15 -16.34
C PHE A 165 1.36 -11.35 -17.46
N ALA A 166 0.94 -10.23 -18.06
CA ALA A 166 0.11 -10.17 -19.24
C ALA A 166 0.85 -9.43 -20.38
N THR A 167 0.65 -9.88 -21.61
CA THR A 167 1.17 -9.22 -22.82
C THR A 167 0.05 -8.50 -23.55
N TYR A 168 0.35 -7.35 -24.12
CA TYR A 168 -0.59 -6.48 -24.83
C TYR A 168 -0.33 -6.52 -26.35
N ASN A 169 -0.85 -7.55 -27.01
CA ASN A 169 -0.58 -7.78 -28.44
C ASN A 169 -1.23 -6.75 -29.37
N ASN A 170 -2.25 -6.02 -28.92
CA ASN A 170 -2.95 -5.05 -29.76
C ASN A 170 -2.16 -3.73 -29.96
N GLU A 171 -1.08 -3.54 -29.22
CA GLU A 171 -0.22 -2.36 -29.31
C GLU A 171 1.06 -2.63 -30.12
N ILE A 172 1.24 -3.88 -30.58
CA ILE A 172 2.39 -4.32 -31.39
C ILE A 172 1.94 -4.43 -32.84
N ASN A 173 1.89 -3.31 -33.57
CA ASN A 173 1.75 -3.27 -35.02
C ASN A 173 2.79 -2.40 -35.67
#